data_1903c5b52de364293d5d5ef2bfc56676
#
_entry.id   1903c5b52de364293d5d5ef2bfc56676
#
_cell.length_a   1.000
_cell.length_b   1.000
_cell.length_c   1.000
_cell.angle_alpha   90.00
_cell.angle_beta   90.00
_cell.angle_gamma   90.00
#
_symmetry.space_group_name_H-M   'P 1'
#
loop_
_entity.id
_entity.type
_entity.pdbx_description
1 polymer ?
#
loop_
_entity_poly.entity_id
_entity_poly.type
_entity_poly.pdbx_seq_one_letter_code
_entity_poly.pdbx_strand_id
1 'polypeptide(L)'
;MNANDYARDWYSCDEVSGDFQLKYFNINRDKLAIIPFIRAAQKYNSGMTFWISPWSPPSWMKINHDYPVRSDKTNKMSPESNIALYEDNTEKREDVFPKQLAVNDYMIQDPRYLQTYANYFCKFIDAYKEQGIPIDMVMYQNEAYSYTPYPGCAWTAEGTVRFNVEYLAPTLKKYHPEVKLYLGTFNTNRYDYVDK
;
A
#
# COMPACT_ATOMS: atom_id res chain seq x y z
N MET A 1 -8.53 -0.86 1.54
CA MET A 1 -7.22 -1.49 1.38
C MET A 1 -6.87 -2.16 2.69
N ASN A 2 -6.84 -3.48 2.71
CA ASN A 2 -7.14 -4.22 3.93
C ASN A 2 -6.14 -5.25 4.37
N ALA A 3 -5.01 -5.29 3.72
CA ALA A 3 -3.91 -6.07 4.22
C ALA A 3 -3.22 -5.25 5.31
N ASN A 4 -3.49 -5.56 6.56
CA ASN A 4 -2.83 -4.97 7.73
C ASN A 4 -2.69 -6.05 8.83
N ASP A 5 -1.95 -5.76 9.89
CA ASP A 5 -1.67 -6.69 10.98
C ASP A 5 -2.91 -7.04 11.83
N TYR A 6 -3.93 -6.21 11.82
CA TYR A 6 -5.20 -6.46 12.49
C TYR A 6 -6.21 -7.22 11.63
N ALA A 7 -5.93 -7.40 10.33
CA ALA A 7 -6.82 -8.16 9.46
C ALA A 7 -6.78 -9.65 9.82
N ARG A 8 -7.95 -10.25 9.96
CA ARG A 8 -8.10 -11.69 10.19
C ARG A 8 -7.55 -12.50 9.00
N ASP A 9 -7.70 -11.95 7.79
CA ASP A 9 -7.15 -12.44 6.54
C ASP A 9 -6.52 -11.29 5.78
N TRP A 10 -5.47 -11.55 5.03
CA TRP A 10 -4.85 -10.59 4.13
C TRP A 10 -5.48 -10.71 2.74
N TYR A 11 -5.86 -9.58 2.19
CA TYR A 11 -6.46 -9.52 0.86
C TYR A 11 -6.30 -8.14 0.24
N SER A 12 -6.47 -8.06 -1.07
CA SER A 12 -6.60 -6.83 -1.83
C SER A 12 -7.97 -6.74 -2.50
N CYS A 13 -8.23 -5.64 -3.18
CA CYS A 13 -9.45 -5.49 -3.99
C CYS A 13 -9.31 -6.14 -5.37
N ASP A 14 -8.13 -6.64 -5.73
CA ASP A 14 -7.88 -7.39 -6.96
C ASP A 14 -6.82 -8.46 -6.73
N GLU A 15 -7.27 -9.70 -6.62
CA GLU A 15 -6.43 -10.87 -6.37
C GLU A 15 -6.00 -11.59 -7.66
N VAL A 16 -6.47 -11.12 -8.83
CA VAL A 16 -6.20 -11.80 -10.09
C VAL A 16 -4.87 -11.34 -10.67
N SER A 17 -3.90 -12.22 -10.65
CA SER A 17 -2.56 -11.95 -11.18
C SER A 17 -2.61 -11.54 -12.66
N GLY A 18 -1.97 -10.42 -12.97
CA GLY A 18 -1.90 -9.92 -14.36
C GLY A 18 -3.16 -9.18 -14.84
N ASP A 19 -4.11 -8.90 -13.97
CA ASP A 19 -5.28 -8.09 -14.33
C ASP A 19 -4.92 -6.60 -14.43
N PHE A 20 -4.12 -6.23 -15.40
CA PHE A 20 -3.70 -4.84 -15.62
C PHE A 20 -4.84 -3.88 -15.99
N GLN A 21 -6.02 -4.40 -16.31
CA GLN A 21 -7.21 -3.61 -16.57
C GLN A 21 -8.13 -3.50 -15.34
N LEU A 22 -7.77 -4.19 -14.24
CA LEU A 22 -8.54 -4.22 -13.00
C LEU A 22 -10.01 -4.63 -13.24
N LYS A 23 -10.24 -5.61 -14.09
CA LYS A 23 -11.59 -6.13 -14.41
C LYS A 23 -12.22 -6.85 -13.24
N TYR A 24 -11.40 -7.49 -12.41
CA TYR A 24 -11.82 -8.26 -11.23
C TYR A 24 -11.76 -7.45 -9.94
N PHE A 25 -11.39 -6.16 -10.04
CA PHE A 25 -11.39 -5.26 -8.89
C PHE A 25 -12.77 -5.22 -8.22
N ASN A 26 -12.82 -5.44 -6.91
CA ASN A 26 -14.04 -5.31 -6.12
C ASN A 26 -13.74 -5.05 -4.64
N ILE A 27 -14.70 -4.45 -3.94
CA ILE A 27 -14.66 -4.16 -2.50
C ILE A 27 -15.64 -5.05 -1.71
N ASN A 28 -15.95 -6.24 -2.22
CA ASN A 28 -16.99 -7.10 -1.62
C ASN A 28 -16.66 -7.50 -0.18
N ARG A 29 -15.38 -7.73 0.14
CA ARG A 29 -14.96 -8.04 1.51
C ARG A 29 -15.11 -6.84 2.45
N ASP A 30 -14.83 -5.63 1.97
CA ASP A 30 -14.97 -4.41 2.77
C ASP A 30 -16.44 -4.14 3.11
N LYS A 31 -17.37 -4.54 2.23
CA LYS A 31 -18.82 -4.44 2.47
C LYS A 31 -19.32 -5.30 3.63
N LEU A 32 -18.54 -6.31 4.04
CA LEU A 32 -18.94 -7.20 5.12
C LEU A 32 -18.67 -6.61 6.51
N ALA A 33 -17.66 -5.76 6.67
CA ALA A 33 -17.25 -5.24 7.98
C ALA A 33 -16.89 -3.74 7.94
N ILE A 34 -15.92 -3.35 7.12
CA ILE A 34 -15.33 -2.01 7.17
C ILE A 34 -16.36 -0.93 6.80
N ILE A 35 -17.05 -1.11 5.68
CA ILE A 35 -18.06 -0.16 5.22
C ILE A 35 -19.22 -0.03 6.23
N PRO A 36 -19.81 -1.12 6.75
CA PRO A 36 -20.81 -1.01 7.84
C PRO A 36 -20.29 -0.29 9.08
N PHE A 37 -19.03 -0.55 9.48
CA PHE A 37 -18.43 0.14 10.62
C PHE A 37 -18.29 1.65 10.37
N ILE A 38 -17.77 2.05 9.20
CA ILE A 38 -17.66 3.47 8.82
C ILE A 38 -19.03 4.14 8.80
N ARG A 39 -20.04 3.51 8.19
CA ARG A 39 -21.41 4.03 8.15
C ARG A 39 -22.02 4.17 9.55
N ALA A 40 -21.71 3.27 10.47
CA ALA A 40 -22.14 3.40 11.86
C ALA A 40 -21.49 4.62 12.52
N ALA A 41 -20.19 4.88 12.29
CA ALA A 41 -19.50 6.06 12.79
C ALA A 41 -20.05 7.36 12.18
N GLN A 42 -20.35 7.39 10.88
CA GLN A 42 -20.92 8.55 10.20
C GLN A 42 -22.27 9.00 10.77
N LYS A 43 -23.04 8.10 11.42
CA LYS A 43 -24.28 8.47 12.12
C LYS A 43 -24.05 9.40 13.30
N TYR A 44 -22.87 9.32 13.92
CA TYR A 44 -22.48 10.16 15.05
C TYR A 44 -21.69 11.39 14.64
N ASN A 45 -20.97 11.32 13.53
CA ASN A 45 -20.22 12.44 12.97
C ASN A 45 -20.23 12.37 11.44
N SER A 46 -21.11 13.14 10.80
CA SER A 46 -21.20 13.23 9.34
C SER A 46 -20.07 14.00 8.69
N GLY A 47 -19.30 14.78 9.46
CA GLY A 47 -18.16 15.57 8.99
C GLY A 47 -16.81 14.83 9.06
N MET A 48 -16.81 13.51 9.07
CA MET A 48 -15.58 12.72 9.08
C MET A 48 -14.78 12.89 7.79
N THR A 49 -13.49 13.05 7.93
CA THR A 49 -12.52 13.05 6.83
C THR A 49 -11.91 11.66 6.69
N PHE A 50 -11.81 11.17 5.47
CA PHE A 50 -11.27 9.85 5.19
C PHE A 50 -9.96 9.91 4.42
N TRP A 51 -8.99 9.14 4.88
CA TRP A 51 -7.73 8.95 4.22
C TRP A 51 -7.45 7.47 4.01
N ILE A 52 -6.69 7.15 2.98
CA ILE A 52 -6.24 5.80 2.70
C ILE A 52 -4.71 5.73 2.73
N SER A 53 -4.21 4.68 3.35
CA SER A 53 -2.78 4.39 3.44
C SER A 53 -2.61 2.86 3.37
N PRO A 54 -2.37 2.29 2.19
CA PRO A 54 -2.25 0.84 2.06
C PRO A 54 -0.99 0.32 2.74
N TRP A 55 -1.12 -0.83 3.38
CA TRP A 55 0.04 -1.55 3.93
C TRP A 55 0.74 -2.36 2.85
N SER A 56 -0.02 -2.95 1.93
CA SER A 56 0.53 -3.67 0.78
C SER A 56 -0.35 -3.43 -0.47
N PRO A 57 0.25 -3.33 -1.65
CA PRO A 57 -0.47 -3.53 -2.90
C PRO A 57 -0.97 -4.98 -3.01
N PRO A 58 -1.77 -5.32 -4.03
CA PRO A 58 -2.03 -6.71 -4.38
C PRO A 58 -0.73 -7.51 -4.48
N SER A 59 -0.70 -8.72 -3.92
CA SER A 59 0.53 -9.52 -3.82
C SER A 59 1.19 -9.76 -5.19
N TRP A 60 0.41 -9.92 -6.24
CA TRP A 60 0.91 -10.13 -7.59
C TRP A 60 1.64 -8.91 -8.21
N MET A 61 1.50 -7.73 -7.60
CA MET A 61 2.23 -6.52 -8.01
C MET A 61 3.58 -6.37 -7.29
N LYS A 62 3.91 -7.28 -6.39
CA LYS A 62 5.16 -7.28 -5.62
C LYS A 62 6.16 -8.30 -6.17
N ILE A 63 7.46 -8.01 -6.03
CA ILE A 63 8.52 -8.89 -6.51
C ILE A 63 8.60 -10.23 -5.75
N ASN A 64 8.12 -10.28 -4.50
CA ASN A 64 8.02 -11.51 -3.72
C ASN A 64 6.69 -12.24 -3.85
N HIS A 65 5.73 -11.69 -4.58
CA HIS A 65 4.39 -12.23 -4.80
C HIS A 65 3.61 -12.60 -3.53
N ASP A 66 3.92 -11.94 -2.40
CA ASP A 66 3.28 -12.18 -1.13
C ASP A 66 2.92 -10.86 -0.42
N TYR A 67 2.02 -10.90 0.58
CA TYR A 67 1.64 -9.73 1.36
C TYR A 67 2.73 -9.28 2.33
N PRO A 68 3.34 -10.15 3.17
CA PRO A 68 4.45 -9.76 4.02
C PRO A 68 5.69 -9.38 3.21
N VAL A 69 6.64 -8.71 3.87
CA VAL A 69 7.92 -8.32 3.30
C VAL A 69 8.97 -9.40 3.57
N ARG A 70 8.87 -10.10 4.68
CA ARG A 70 9.75 -11.21 5.07
C ARG A 70 9.00 -12.38 5.66
N SER A 71 9.59 -13.57 5.59
CA SER A 71 9.08 -14.77 6.26
C SER A 71 9.24 -14.70 7.78
N ASP A 72 8.33 -15.34 8.48
CA ASP A 72 8.33 -15.53 9.91
C ASP A 72 7.59 -16.83 10.27
N LYS A 73 7.81 -17.35 11.48
CA LYS A 73 7.08 -18.53 11.99
C LYS A 73 5.55 -18.32 12.10
N THR A 74 5.10 -17.08 12.06
CA THR A 74 3.69 -16.72 12.19
C THR A 74 2.97 -16.53 10.87
N ASN A 75 3.71 -16.38 9.78
CA ASN A 75 3.17 -16.29 8.43
C ASN A 75 3.52 -17.52 7.59
N LYS A 76 2.89 -17.68 6.44
CA LYS A 76 3.09 -18.84 5.56
C LYS A 76 4.11 -18.59 4.45
N MET A 77 4.79 -17.45 4.47
CA MET A 77 5.78 -17.09 3.46
C MET A 77 7.00 -17.98 3.61
N SER A 78 7.46 -18.56 2.48
CA SER A 78 8.69 -19.34 2.47
C SER A 78 9.91 -18.46 2.73
N PRO A 79 10.90 -18.93 3.53
CA PRO A 79 12.17 -18.22 3.71
C PRO A 79 12.93 -17.94 2.40
N GLU A 80 12.76 -18.78 1.39
CA GLU A 80 13.37 -18.61 0.06
C GLU A 80 12.78 -17.41 -0.70
N SER A 81 11.57 -16.98 -0.32
CA SER A 81 10.92 -15.78 -0.86
C SER A 81 11.39 -14.48 -0.21
N ASN A 82 12.28 -14.55 0.79
CA ASN A 82 12.88 -13.36 1.36
C ASN A 82 13.82 -12.71 0.33
N ILE A 83 13.57 -11.43 0.06
CA ILE A 83 14.41 -10.61 -0.80
C ILE A 83 15.22 -9.68 0.10
N ALA A 84 16.49 -9.49 -0.23
CA ALA A 84 17.33 -8.56 0.50
C ALA A 84 16.74 -7.14 0.39
N LEU A 85 16.46 -6.53 1.53
CA LEU A 85 15.99 -5.16 1.58
C LEU A 85 17.16 -4.18 1.71
N TYR A 86 18.21 -4.60 2.40
CA TYR A 86 19.37 -3.78 2.70
C TYR A 86 20.62 -4.33 2.01
N GLU A 87 21.60 -3.45 1.77
CA GLU A 87 22.83 -3.78 1.02
C GLU A 87 23.59 -4.98 1.62
N ASP A 88 23.78 -5.00 2.92
CA ASP A 88 24.50 -6.07 3.63
C ASP A 88 23.61 -7.01 4.42
N ASN A 89 22.32 -6.69 4.51
CA ASN A 89 21.29 -7.47 5.21
C ASN A 89 21.67 -7.84 6.66
N THR A 90 22.50 -7.00 7.31
CA THR A 90 23.01 -7.23 8.67
C THR A 90 22.01 -6.81 9.75
N GLU A 91 20.99 -6.05 9.40
CA GLU A 91 20.00 -5.60 10.36
C GLU A 91 19.17 -6.77 10.89
N LYS A 92 19.01 -6.79 12.20
CA LYS A 92 18.19 -7.80 12.87
C LYS A 92 16.74 -7.63 12.44
N ARG A 93 16.05 -8.76 12.26
CA ARG A 93 14.62 -8.81 11.89
C ARG A 93 13.69 -8.11 12.88
N GLU A 94 14.19 -7.74 14.05
CA GLU A 94 13.47 -7.10 15.14
C GLU A 94 13.61 -5.58 15.14
N ASP A 95 14.48 -5.04 14.30
CA ASP A 95 14.68 -3.60 14.22
C ASP A 95 13.47 -2.95 13.52
N VAL A 96 12.65 -2.30 14.31
CA VAL A 96 11.46 -1.57 13.81
C VAL A 96 11.87 -0.31 13.05
N PHE A 97 13.03 0.24 13.39
CA PHE A 97 13.60 1.43 12.75
C PHE A 97 14.94 1.08 12.10
N PRO A 98 14.92 0.64 10.84
CA PRO A 98 16.14 0.23 10.16
C PRO A 98 17.14 1.36 10.03
N LYS A 99 18.42 1.03 10.20
CA LYS A 99 19.53 1.99 10.09
C LYS A 99 20.00 2.18 8.66
N GLN A 100 19.70 1.24 7.79
CA GLN A 100 20.07 1.26 6.39
C GLN A 100 18.90 1.74 5.51
N LEU A 101 19.22 2.31 4.36
CA LEU A 101 18.23 2.62 3.34
C LEU A 101 17.86 1.34 2.57
N ALA A 102 16.61 1.22 2.19
CA ALA A 102 16.17 0.15 1.31
C ALA A 102 16.88 0.25 -0.06
N VAL A 103 17.39 -0.87 -0.54
CA VAL A 103 18.05 -0.97 -1.86
C VAL A 103 17.17 -1.63 -2.91
N ASN A 104 16.04 -2.18 -2.51
CA ASN A 104 15.07 -2.80 -3.41
C ASN A 104 13.67 -2.26 -3.17
N ASP A 105 13.00 -1.93 -4.26
CA ASP A 105 11.56 -1.73 -4.24
C ASP A 105 10.84 -3.09 -4.24
N TYR A 106 9.94 -3.29 -3.29
CA TYR A 106 9.10 -4.49 -3.30
C TYR A 106 7.94 -4.39 -4.29
N MET A 107 7.52 -3.19 -4.64
CA MET A 107 6.63 -2.97 -5.78
C MET A 107 7.39 -3.19 -7.08
N ILE A 108 6.85 -3.98 -7.99
CA ILE A 108 7.43 -4.19 -9.33
C ILE A 108 7.50 -2.85 -10.06
N GLN A 109 8.71 -2.44 -10.47
CA GLN A 109 9.00 -1.14 -11.07
C GLN A 109 8.75 -1.08 -12.60
N ASP A 110 8.07 -2.05 -13.16
CA ASP A 110 7.61 -2.01 -14.56
C ASP A 110 6.52 -0.93 -14.71
N PRO A 111 6.59 -0.06 -15.73
CA PRO A 111 5.61 1.02 -15.96
C PRO A 111 4.16 0.55 -15.98
N ARG A 112 3.89 -0.64 -16.50
CA ARG A 112 2.55 -1.22 -16.56
C ARG A 112 2.00 -1.53 -15.17
N TYR A 113 2.84 -2.07 -14.27
CA TYR A 113 2.45 -2.34 -12.89
C TYR A 113 2.21 -1.03 -12.12
N LEU A 114 3.10 -0.07 -12.26
CA LEU A 114 2.99 1.23 -11.60
C LEU A 114 1.72 1.98 -12.04
N GLN A 115 1.45 2.02 -13.36
CA GLN A 115 0.22 2.64 -13.85
C GLN A 115 -1.04 1.88 -13.39
N THR A 116 -0.99 0.55 -13.38
CA THR A 116 -2.12 -0.26 -12.87
C THR A 116 -2.38 0.03 -11.40
N TYR A 117 -1.33 0.16 -10.60
CA TYR A 117 -1.48 0.48 -9.19
C TYR A 117 -2.02 1.92 -8.97
N ALA A 118 -1.62 2.89 -9.78
CA ALA A 118 -2.22 4.23 -9.75
C ALA A 118 -3.73 4.18 -10.11
N ASN A 119 -4.11 3.40 -11.12
CA ASN A 119 -5.50 3.20 -11.49
C ASN A 119 -6.29 2.46 -10.39
N TYR A 120 -5.65 1.56 -9.65
CA TYR A 120 -6.25 0.86 -8.52
C TYR A 120 -6.68 1.82 -7.41
N PHE A 121 -5.89 2.87 -7.12
CA PHE A 121 -6.30 3.92 -6.19
C PHE A 121 -7.57 4.64 -6.67
N CYS A 122 -7.65 4.99 -7.95
CA CYS A 122 -8.84 5.64 -8.49
C CYS A 122 -10.08 4.74 -8.39
N LYS A 123 -9.97 3.47 -8.75
CA LYS A 123 -11.09 2.52 -8.59
C LYS A 123 -11.52 2.34 -7.13
N PHE A 124 -10.57 2.36 -6.20
CA PHE A 124 -10.89 2.30 -4.78
C PHE A 124 -11.67 3.55 -4.32
N ILE A 125 -11.22 4.73 -4.72
CA ILE A 125 -11.89 6.01 -4.43
C ILE A 125 -13.32 5.98 -4.97
N ASP A 126 -13.51 5.60 -6.23
CA ASP A 126 -14.83 5.49 -6.86
C ASP A 126 -15.73 4.52 -6.11
N ALA A 127 -15.23 3.32 -5.83
CA ALA A 127 -16.00 2.28 -5.17
C ALA A 127 -16.44 2.68 -3.74
N TYR A 128 -15.61 3.41 -3.00
CA TYR A 128 -15.95 3.91 -1.68
C TYR A 128 -16.91 5.12 -1.76
N LYS A 129 -16.71 6.00 -2.73
CA LYS A 129 -17.63 7.12 -3.01
C LYS A 129 -19.04 6.61 -3.30
N GLU A 130 -19.20 5.53 -4.07
CA GLU A 130 -20.49 4.86 -4.31
C GLU A 130 -21.13 4.32 -3.02
N GLN A 131 -20.33 4.03 -2.00
CA GLN A 131 -20.84 3.63 -0.69
C GLN A 131 -21.15 4.81 0.25
N GLY A 132 -21.05 6.06 -0.23
CA GLY A 132 -21.24 7.26 0.59
C GLY A 132 -20.05 7.57 1.52
N ILE A 133 -18.86 7.11 1.15
CA ILE A 133 -17.63 7.31 1.91
C ILE A 133 -16.64 8.02 0.96
N PRO A 134 -16.64 9.35 0.88
CA PRO A 134 -15.69 10.09 0.06
C PRO A 134 -14.29 9.97 0.66
N ILE A 135 -13.30 9.72 -0.18
CA ILE A 135 -11.89 9.70 0.23
C ILE A 135 -11.32 11.10 -0.02
N ASP A 136 -10.80 11.72 1.03
CA ASP A 136 -10.26 13.09 0.98
C ASP A 136 -8.75 13.11 0.71
N MET A 137 -8.05 12.09 1.18
CA MET A 137 -6.58 12.04 1.13
C MET A 137 -6.08 10.63 0.78
N VAL A 138 -4.99 10.60 0.04
CA VAL A 138 -4.24 9.38 -0.31
C VAL A 138 -2.81 9.52 0.18
N MET A 139 -2.34 8.50 0.88
CA MET A 139 -0.92 8.21 1.09
C MET A 139 -0.62 6.93 0.32
N TYR A 140 0.37 6.97 -0.56
CA TYR A 140 0.64 5.85 -1.47
C TYR A 140 1.03 4.57 -0.75
N GLN A 141 1.64 4.67 0.44
CA GLN A 141 2.13 3.56 1.24
C GLN A 141 2.11 3.92 2.73
N ASN A 142 1.74 2.96 3.57
CA ASN A 142 1.98 3.02 5.00
C ASN A 142 3.38 2.47 5.29
N GLU A 143 4.21 3.25 6.01
CA GLU A 143 5.53 2.83 6.48
C GLU A 143 6.39 2.19 5.37
N ALA A 144 6.65 2.94 4.32
CA ALA A 144 7.38 2.50 3.12
C ALA A 144 8.79 1.95 3.38
N TYR A 145 9.25 2.00 4.63
CA TYR A 145 10.58 1.60 5.05
C TYR A 145 10.60 0.38 5.97
N SER A 146 9.46 -0.31 6.12
CA SER A 146 9.33 -1.40 7.09
C SER A 146 9.61 -2.78 6.49
N TYR A 147 10.47 -3.56 7.17
CA TYR A 147 10.78 -4.96 6.83
C TYR A 147 10.03 -5.92 7.76
N THR A 148 8.77 -6.14 7.47
CA THR A 148 7.80 -6.74 8.39
C THR A 148 7.35 -8.15 8.00
N PRO A 149 6.99 -9.02 8.97
CA PRO A 149 6.42 -10.34 8.72
C PRO A 149 4.89 -10.31 8.52
N TYR A 150 4.30 -9.15 8.44
CA TYR A 150 2.89 -8.89 8.14
C TYR A 150 2.81 -8.02 6.88
N PRO A 151 1.61 -7.77 6.33
CA PRO A 151 1.50 -7.01 5.08
C PRO A 151 2.28 -5.72 5.10
N GLY A 152 3.07 -5.51 4.08
CA GLY A 152 3.92 -4.33 3.88
C GLY A 152 4.42 -4.26 2.44
N CYS A 153 4.99 -3.13 2.09
CA CYS A 153 5.69 -2.97 0.83
C CYS A 153 6.80 -1.95 1.02
N ALA A 154 8.03 -2.42 0.93
CA ALA A 154 9.19 -1.53 1.04
C ALA A 154 9.41 -0.81 -0.30
N TRP A 155 9.80 0.45 -0.20
CA TRP A 155 10.11 1.31 -1.33
C TRP A 155 11.44 2.01 -1.09
N THR A 156 12.24 2.13 -2.14
CA THR A 156 13.38 3.06 -2.14
C THR A 156 12.86 4.51 -2.23
N ALA A 157 13.70 5.48 -1.92
CA ALA A 157 13.36 6.88 -2.11
C ALA A 157 13.09 7.18 -3.60
N GLU A 158 13.91 6.63 -4.48
CA GLU A 158 13.78 6.74 -5.94
C GLU A 158 12.47 6.13 -6.44
N GLY A 159 12.12 4.92 -5.98
CA GLY A 159 10.85 4.26 -6.32
C GLY A 159 9.64 5.03 -5.80
N THR A 160 9.74 5.60 -4.60
CA THR A 160 8.72 6.50 -4.02
C THR A 160 8.49 7.71 -4.91
N VAL A 161 9.55 8.43 -5.26
CA VAL A 161 9.45 9.62 -6.12
C VAL A 161 8.89 9.25 -7.48
N ARG A 162 9.44 8.22 -8.10
CA ARG A 162 9.01 7.75 -9.42
C ARG A 162 7.51 7.43 -9.44
N PHE A 163 7.04 6.61 -8.51
CA PHE A 163 5.63 6.22 -8.47
C PHE A 163 4.70 7.42 -8.25
N ASN A 164 5.02 8.26 -7.26
CA ASN A 164 4.17 9.39 -6.93
C ASN A 164 4.14 10.45 -8.04
N VAL A 165 5.31 10.80 -8.60
CA VAL A 165 5.42 11.91 -9.57
C VAL A 165 5.01 11.50 -10.98
N GLU A 166 5.41 10.30 -11.42
CA GLU A 166 5.19 9.89 -12.81
C GLU A 166 3.85 9.19 -13.03
N TYR A 167 3.27 8.55 -11.98
CA TYR A 167 2.06 7.73 -12.12
C TYR A 167 0.90 8.19 -11.25
N LEU A 168 1.07 8.25 -9.92
CA LEU A 168 -0.06 8.44 -9.02
C LEU A 168 -0.60 9.87 -9.06
N ALA A 169 0.27 10.88 -8.93
CA ALA A 169 -0.17 12.28 -8.95
C ALA A 169 -0.85 12.68 -10.27
N PRO A 170 -0.30 12.35 -11.47
CA PRO A 170 -0.98 12.65 -12.73
C PRO A 170 -2.32 11.92 -12.85
N THR A 171 -2.40 10.67 -12.38
CA THR A 171 -3.63 9.86 -12.44
C THR A 171 -4.71 10.44 -11.52
N LEU A 172 -4.36 10.77 -10.26
CA LEU A 172 -5.28 11.43 -9.34
C LEU A 172 -5.72 12.80 -9.87
N LYS A 173 -4.79 13.62 -10.34
CA LYS A 173 -5.12 14.94 -10.92
C LYS A 173 -6.13 14.84 -12.07
N LYS A 174 -6.05 13.76 -12.85
CA LYS A 174 -6.96 13.53 -14.00
C LYS A 174 -8.35 13.08 -13.57
N TYR A 175 -8.45 12.17 -12.61
CA TYR A 175 -9.70 11.48 -12.29
C TYR A 175 -10.33 11.93 -10.95
N HIS A 176 -9.52 12.39 -9.99
CA HIS A 176 -9.91 12.79 -8.64
C HIS A 176 -9.13 14.04 -8.19
N PRO A 177 -9.25 15.19 -8.90
CA PRO A 177 -8.48 16.39 -8.60
C PRO A 177 -8.80 16.97 -7.19
N GLU A 178 -9.90 16.57 -6.59
CA GLU A 178 -10.30 16.94 -5.23
C GLU A 178 -9.52 16.19 -4.14
N VAL A 179 -8.93 15.04 -4.47
CA VAL A 179 -8.24 14.17 -3.50
C VAL A 179 -6.79 14.63 -3.33
N LYS A 180 -6.38 14.83 -2.09
CA LYS A 180 -5.02 15.27 -1.76
C LYS A 180 -4.07 14.08 -1.71
N LEU A 181 -2.93 14.19 -2.37
CA LEU A 181 -1.86 13.21 -2.30
C LEU A 181 -0.79 13.64 -1.30
N TYR A 182 -0.41 12.73 -0.42
CA TYR A 182 0.70 12.86 0.53
C TYR A 182 1.72 11.74 0.30
N LEU A 183 2.99 12.00 0.62
CA LEU A 183 4.09 11.05 0.40
C LEU A 183 4.08 9.82 1.32
N GLY A 184 3.01 9.59 2.07
CA GLY A 184 2.90 8.43 2.93
C GLY A 184 3.17 8.71 4.40
N THR A 185 3.13 7.66 5.20
CA THR A 185 3.48 7.70 6.62
C THR A 185 4.86 7.08 6.79
N PHE A 186 5.77 7.81 7.43
CA PHE A 186 7.12 7.34 7.66
C PHE A 186 7.31 6.97 9.13
N ASN A 187 7.92 5.83 9.37
CA ASN A 187 8.32 5.35 10.70
C ASN A 187 9.84 5.41 10.90
N THR A 188 10.52 6.29 10.18
CA THR A 188 11.96 6.48 10.26
C THR A 188 12.31 7.93 10.58
N ASN A 189 13.43 8.12 11.27
CA ASN A 189 14.06 9.42 11.51
C ASN A 189 15.23 9.68 10.53
N ARG A 190 15.28 8.94 9.44
CA ARG A 190 16.32 9.07 8.40
C ARG A 190 16.01 10.23 7.47
N TYR A 191 16.62 11.39 7.76
CA TYR A 191 16.48 12.59 6.89
C TYR A 191 17.03 12.35 5.50
N ASP A 192 18.11 11.56 5.37
CA ASP A 192 18.69 11.19 4.09
C ASP A 192 17.74 10.42 3.15
N TYR A 193 16.71 9.77 3.70
CA TYR A 193 15.63 9.17 2.90
C TYR A 193 14.59 10.23 2.48
N VAL A 194 14.33 11.19 3.34
CA VAL A 194 13.30 12.23 3.10
C VAL A 194 13.82 13.32 2.17
N ASP A 195 15.12 13.61 2.24
CA ASP A 195 15.77 14.69 1.46
C ASP A 195 16.06 14.29 0.00
N LYS A 196 15.92 13.03 -0.37
CA LYS A 196 16.04 12.55 -1.75
C LYS A 196 14.78 12.81 -2.56
#